data_235d9040ef8a92dff46967005eceb5c8
#
_entry.id   235d9040ef8a92dff46967005eceb5c8
#
_cell.length_a   1.000
_cell.length_b   1.000
_cell.length_c   1.000
_cell.angle_alpha   90.00
_cell.angle_beta   90.00
_cell.angle_gamma   90.00
#
_symmetry.space_group_name_H-M   'P 1'
#
loop_
_entity.id
_entity.type
_entity.pdbx_description
1 polymer ?
#
loop_
_entity_poly.entity_id
_entity_poly.type
_entity_poly.pdbx_seq_one_letter_code
_entity_poly.pdbx_strand_id
1 'polypeptide(L)'
;KLPDVKKGKNLGKWKFRSGDRYNILLAGIGGTGIISMSQMLSVAAHIDGMRIVATDQTGLAQKYGAVTSMLSFGKEAYGRMYPGTADLVIGADPQVSTSANVMRYVSKNTITMLNLKASTSGQIIDDRDWEFDIAAAEKLLKKHSKKVQSFNATDYAKKLTGYSLMV
;
A
#
# COMPACT_ATOMS: atom_id res chain seq x y z
N LYS A 1 -25.63 -0.71 11.15
CA LYS A 1 -25.19 0.56 11.81
C LYS A 1 -23.68 0.53 11.80
N LEU A 2 -23.05 1.51 11.14
CA LEU A 2 -21.60 1.70 11.23
C LEU A 2 -21.24 1.99 12.68
N PRO A 3 -20.15 1.41 13.22
CA PRO A 3 -19.72 1.74 14.57
C PRO A 3 -19.38 3.23 14.64
N ASP A 4 -19.72 3.88 15.76
CA ASP A 4 -19.35 5.26 16.02
C ASP A 4 -17.84 5.40 15.96
N VAL A 5 -17.35 6.01 14.89
CA VAL A 5 -15.94 6.36 14.75
C VAL A 5 -15.68 7.51 15.71
N LYS A 6 -15.09 7.21 16.86
CA LYS A 6 -14.58 8.26 17.75
C LYS A 6 -13.67 9.15 16.91
N LYS A 7 -13.99 10.45 16.82
CA LYS A 7 -13.12 11.45 16.19
C LYS A 7 -11.69 11.21 16.69
N GLY A 8 -10.79 10.83 15.80
CA GLY A 8 -9.40 10.60 16.13
C GLY A 8 -8.83 11.84 16.82
N LYS A 9 -7.96 11.64 17.79
CA LYS A 9 -7.19 12.74 18.37
C LYS A 9 -6.52 13.48 17.23
N ASN A 10 -6.56 14.82 17.30
CA ASN A 10 -5.93 15.71 16.33
C ASN A 10 -4.48 15.26 16.10
N LEU A 11 -4.21 14.56 14.98
CA LEU A 11 -2.93 13.90 14.72
C LEU A 11 -1.78 14.88 14.38
N GLY A 12 -2.03 16.18 14.58
CA GLY A 12 -1.09 17.26 14.30
C GLY A 12 -1.04 17.60 12.81
N LYS A 13 -0.39 18.71 12.49
CA LYS A 13 -0.16 19.11 11.10
C LYS A 13 0.90 18.20 10.48
N TRP A 14 0.63 17.67 9.31
CA TRP A 14 1.60 16.92 8.52
C TRP A 14 2.86 17.77 8.26
N LYS A 15 4.02 17.22 8.60
CA LYS A 15 5.30 17.81 8.24
C LYS A 15 5.93 16.95 7.15
N PHE A 16 6.03 17.48 5.95
CA PHE A 16 6.79 16.84 4.88
C PHE A 16 8.29 16.85 5.23
N ARG A 17 9.00 15.77 4.92
CA ARG A 17 10.40 15.56 5.33
C ARG A 17 11.38 16.40 4.55
N SER A 18 11.11 16.63 3.28
CA SER A 18 11.95 17.41 2.37
C SER A 18 11.11 17.95 1.24
N GLY A 19 11.12 19.27 1.07
CA GLY A 19 10.33 19.91 0.06
C GLY A 19 8.82 19.79 0.30
N ASP A 20 8.04 20.25 -0.67
CA ASP A 20 6.59 20.29 -0.59
C ASP A 20 5.93 19.02 -1.19
N ARG A 21 6.55 17.83 -0.98
CA ARG A 21 6.06 16.56 -1.55
C ARG A 21 6.19 15.37 -0.60
N TYR A 22 5.20 14.47 -0.66
CA TYR A 22 5.20 13.17 0.01
C TYR A 22 4.62 12.10 -0.93
N ASN A 23 5.34 10.97 -1.10
CA ASN A 23 4.98 9.92 -2.04
C ASN A 23 4.55 8.65 -1.31
N ILE A 24 3.34 8.19 -1.59
CA ILE A 24 2.82 6.92 -1.09
C ILE A 24 2.67 5.95 -2.27
N LEU A 25 3.19 4.74 -2.11
CA LEU A 25 2.98 3.63 -3.04
C LEU A 25 2.09 2.59 -2.38
N LEU A 26 0.94 2.35 -2.96
CA LEU A 26 0.05 1.25 -2.58
C LEU A 26 0.34 0.06 -3.49
N ALA A 27 0.43 -1.15 -2.93
CA ALA A 27 0.74 -2.36 -3.68
C ALA A 27 -0.09 -3.54 -3.19
N GLY A 28 -0.74 -4.26 -4.11
CA GLY A 28 -1.56 -5.42 -3.77
C GLY A 28 -2.05 -6.16 -5.00
N ILE A 29 -2.94 -7.11 -4.79
CA ILE A 29 -3.57 -7.90 -5.85
C ILE A 29 -4.92 -7.27 -6.22
N GLY A 30 -5.34 -7.41 -7.47
CA GLY A 30 -6.66 -6.98 -7.93
C GLY A 30 -7.79 -7.56 -7.06
N GLY A 31 -8.68 -6.69 -6.59
CA GLY A 31 -9.76 -7.04 -5.64
C GLY A 31 -9.41 -6.84 -4.16
N THR A 32 -8.17 -6.49 -3.80
CA THR A 32 -7.78 -6.19 -2.40
C THR A 32 -8.05 -4.75 -1.95
N GLY A 33 -8.73 -3.96 -2.78
CA GLY A 33 -9.14 -2.60 -2.42
C GLY A 33 -8.08 -1.50 -2.64
N ILE A 34 -6.98 -1.79 -3.36
CA ILE A 34 -5.90 -0.81 -3.63
C ILE A 34 -6.44 0.48 -4.26
N ILE A 35 -7.28 0.35 -5.30
CA ILE A 35 -7.87 1.51 -5.99
C ILE A 35 -8.81 2.27 -5.06
N SER A 36 -9.63 1.57 -4.27
CA SER A 36 -10.53 2.20 -3.29
C SER A 36 -9.75 2.96 -2.21
N MET A 37 -8.63 2.40 -1.75
CA MET A 37 -7.73 3.08 -0.80
C MET A 37 -7.09 4.32 -1.43
N SER A 38 -6.63 4.23 -2.68
CA SER A 38 -6.12 5.37 -3.45
C SER A 38 -7.15 6.51 -3.54
N GLN A 39 -8.40 6.16 -3.88
CA GLN A 39 -9.50 7.12 -3.97
C GLN A 39 -9.83 7.75 -2.61
N MET A 40 -9.93 6.95 -1.54
CA MET A 40 -10.20 7.48 -0.18
C MET A 40 -9.11 8.45 0.28
N LEU A 41 -7.84 8.11 0.07
CA LEU A 41 -6.71 8.98 0.42
C LEU A 41 -6.73 10.27 -0.42
N SER A 42 -7.11 10.16 -1.70
CA SER A 42 -7.22 11.32 -2.58
C SER A 42 -8.33 12.28 -2.15
N VAL A 43 -9.48 11.74 -1.78
CA VAL A 43 -10.60 12.56 -1.27
C VAL A 43 -10.24 13.19 0.07
N ALA A 44 -9.63 12.45 0.98
CA ALA A 44 -9.19 12.97 2.27
C ALA A 44 -8.19 14.12 2.11
N ALA A 45 -7.20 13.97 1.23
CA ALA A 45 -6.24 15.02 0.92
C ALA A 45 -6.91 16.27 0.33
N HIS A 46 -7.89 16.08 -0.55
CA HIS A 46 -8.65 17.19 -1.13
C HIS A 46 -9.45 17.95 -0.06
N ILE A 47 -10.11 17.24 0.86
CA ILE A 47 -10.84 17.84 1.99
C ILE A 47 -9.90 18.65 2.89
N ASP A 48 -8.67 18.17 3.10
CA ASP A 48 -7.64 18.88 3.87
C ASP A 48 -6.96 20.02 3.09
N GLY A 49 -7.41 20.30 1.86
CA GLY A 49 -6.86 21.36 1.00
C GLY A 49 -5.47 21.04 0.44
N MET A 50 -5.03 19.78 0.47
CA MET A 50 -3.76 19.35 -0.09
C MET A 50 -3.88 19.04 -1.59
N ARG A 51 -2.90 19.49 -2.37
CA ARG A 51 -2.76 19.02 -3.75
C ARG A 51 -2.33 17.56 -3.75
N ILE A 52 -3.00 16.74 -4.54
CA ILE A 52 -2.67 15.33 -4.75
C ILE A 52 -2.71 14.99 -6.24
N VAL A 53 -1.81 14.11 -6.66
CA VAL A 53 -1.85 13.44 -7.95
C VAL A 53 -1.77 11.94 -7.71
N ALA A 54 -2.75 11.20 -8.22
CA ALA A 54 -2.82 9.74 -8.11
C ALA A 54 -2.71 9.11 -9.51
N THR A 55 -1.97 8.01 -9.60
CA THR A 55 -1.81 7.22 -10.82
C THR A 55 -1.91 5.75 -10.48
N ASP A 56 -2.94 5.09 -11.02
CA ASP A 56 -3.17 3.67 -10.82
C ASP A 56 -2.57 2.87 -11.99
N GLN A 57 -1.86 1.79 -11.68
CA GLN A 57 -1.32 0.84 -12.63
C GLN A 57 -1.91 -0.53 -12.34
N THR A 58 -2.72 -1.01 -13.24
CA THR A 58 -3.27 -2.37 -13.22
C THR A 58 -2.48 -3.24 -14.21
N GLY A 59 -2.15 -4.48 -13.82
CA GLY A 59 -1.61 -5.46 -14.75
C GLY A 59 -2.64 -5.85 -15.83
N LEU A 60 -2.19 -6.47 -16.91
CA LEU A 60 -3.07 -6.96 -17.99
C LEU A 60 -4.04 -8.06 -17.54
N ALA A 61 -3.75 -8.75 -16.43
CA ALA A 61 -4.65 -9.76 -15.86
C ALA A 61 -5.81 -9.09 -15.12
N GLN A 62 -7.04 -9.31 -15.59
CA GLN A 62 -8.27 -8.74 -15.00
C GLN A 62 -8.56 -9.25 -13.58
N LYS A 63 -8.09 -10.45 -13.21
CA LYS A 63 -8.25 -11.02 -11.87
C LYS A 63 -6.90 -11.50 -11.35
N TYR A 64 -6.63 -11.27 -10.07
CA TYR A 64 -5.40 -11.69 -9.37
C TYR A 64 -4.10 -11.09 -9.91
N GLY A 65 -4.16 -10.09 -10.80
CA GLY A 65 -2.99 -9.35 -11.26
C GLY A 65 -2.49 -8.35 -10.21
N ALA A 66 -1.20 -8.03 -10.27
CA ALA A 66 -0.63 -6.99 -9.42
C ALA A 66 -1.24 -5.62 -9.74
N VAL A 67 -1.66 -4.90 -8.70
CA VAL A 67 -2.17 -3.53 -8.78
C VAL A 67 -1.29 -2.64 -7.93
N THR A 68 -0.87 -1.52 -8.48
CA THR A 68 -0.15 -0.49 -7.74
C THR A 68 -0.78 0.87 -7.97
N SER A 69 -0.87 1.67 -6.90
CA SER A 69 -1.29 3.07 -6.98
C SER A 69 -0.20 3.97 -6.43
N MET A 70 0.20 4.94 -7.20
CA MET A 70 1.17 5.97 -6.83
C MET A 70 0.44 7.25 -6.47
N LEU A 71 0.60 7.71 -5.23
CA LEU A 71 0.02 8.96 -4.77
C LEU A 71 1.15 9.93 -4.42
N SER A 72 1.09 11.13 -4.96
CA SER A 72 2.01 12.21 -4.66
C SER A 72 1.25 13.39 -4.06
N PHE A 73 1.63 13.80 -2.88
CA PHE A 73 0.97 14.86 -2.10
C PHE A 73 1.87 16.08 -2.03
N GLY A 74 1.25 17.27 -1.95
CA GLY A 74 1.94 18.54 -1.72
C GLY A 74 2.05 19.41 -2.97
N LYS A 75 2.67 20.57 -2.83
CA LYS A 75 2.74 21.57 -3.91
C LYS A 75 3.47 21.07 -5.15
N GLU A 76 4.48 20.23 -4.95
CA GLU A 76 5.27 19.60 -6.01
C GLU A 76 4.77 18.20 -6.39
N ALA A 77 3.50 17.89 -6.13
CA ALA A 77 2.91 16.60 -6.50
C ALA A 77 2.92 16.40 -8.02
N TYR A 78 3.33 15.20 -8.46
CA TYR A 78 3.33 14.80 -9.87
C TYR A 78 2.94 13.32 -10.06
N GLY A 79 2.47 12.99 -11.26
CA GLY A 79 1.85 11.69 -11.56
C GLY A 79 2.81 10.50 -11.70
N ARG A 80 4.14 10.71 -11.67
CA ARG A 80 5.11 9.63 -11.84
C ARG A 80 6.13 9.62 -10.72
N MET A 81 6.13 8.54 -9.94
CA MET A 81 7.14 8.33 -8.90
C MET A 81 8.48 7.92 -9.51
N TYR A 82 9.58 8.50 -9.01
CA TYR A 82 10.94 8.11 -9.41
C TYR A 82 11.47 6.96 -8.54
N PRO A 83 12.42 6.15 -9.05
CA PRO A 83 13.05 5.09 -8.26
C PRO A 83 13.63 5.63 -6.94
N GLY A 84 13.45 4.89 -5.85
CA GLY A 84 13.96 5.23 -4.52
C GLY A 84 13.26 6.38 -3.80
N THR A 85 12.13 6.90 -4.33
CA THR A 85 11.49 8.11 -3.80
C THR A 85 10.16 7.87 -3.08
N ALA A 86 9.80 6.63 -2.80
CA ALA A 86 8.65 6.33 -1.94
C ALA A 86 8.97 6.70 -0.49
N ASP A 87 8.15 7.55 0.12
CA ASP A 87 8.21 7.86 1.55
C ASP A 87 7.49 6.78 2.37
N LEU A 88 6.35 6.30 1.85
CA LEU A 88 5.56 5.23 2.44
C LEU A 88 5.19 4.20 1.38
N VAL A 89 5.35 2.92 1.71
CA VAL A 89 4.76 1.81 0.97
C VAL A 89 3.70 1.15 1.83
N ILE A 90 2.50 1.00 1.30
CA ILE A 90 1.43 0.21 1.92
C ILE A 90 1.24 -1.04 1.08
N GLY A 91 1.79 -2.15 1.56
CA GLY A 91 1.72 -3.45 0.91
C GLY A 91 0.54 -4.26 1.44
N ALA A 92 -0.54 -4.33 0.68
CA ALA A 92 -1.69 -5.17 1.01
C ALA A 92 -1.43 -6.66 0.72
N ASP A 93 -0.43 -6.96 -0.13
CA ASP A 93 0.01 -8.32 -0.44
C ASP A 93 1.54 -8.41 -0.42
N PRO A 94 2.14 -9.39 0.29
CA PRO A 94 3.58 -9.52 0.45
C PRO A 94 4.31 -9.83 -0.87
N GLN A 95 3.72 -10.65 -1.74
CA GLN A 95 4.31 -11.03 -3.02
C GLN A 95 4.42 -9.82 -3.94
N VAL A 96 3.34 -9.03 -4.07
CA VAL A 96 3.37 -7.81 -4.89
C VAL A 96 4.32 -6.78 -4.28
N SER A 97 4.32 -6.63 -2.95
CA SER A 97 5.15 -5.65 -2.24
C SER A 97 6.65 -5.90 -2.40
N THR A 98 7.06 -7.14 -2.64
CA THR A 98 8.46 -7.51 -2.86
C THR A 98 8.82 -7.70 -4.33
N SER A 99 7.88 -7.46 -5.25
CA SER A 99 8.15 -7.51 -6.68
C SER A 99 9.16 -6.42 -7.10
N ALA A 100 9.91 -6.68 -8.18
CA ALA A 100 10.86 -5.71 -8.73
C ALA A 100 10.21 -4.36 -9.07
N ASN A 101 8.93 -4.38 -9.49
CA ASN A 101 8.15 -3.18 -9.81
C ASN A 101 7.89 -2.29 -8.60
N VAL A 102 7.74 -2.85 -7.41
CA VAL A 102 7.54 -2.11 -6.16
C VAL A 102 8.89 -1.78 -5.53
N MET A 103 9.80 -2.75 -5.44
CA MET A 103 11.10 -2.59 -4.78
C MET A 103 11.96 -1.50 -5.39
N ARG A 104 11.83 -1.20 -6.68
CA ARG A 104 12.56 -0.09 -7.31
C ARG A 104 12.25 1.29 -6.70
N TYR A 105 11.10 1.47 -6.05
CA TYR A 105 10.71 2.73 -5.42
C TYR A 105 11.11 2.81 -3.94
N VAL A 106 11.47 1.66 -3.35
CA VAL A 106 11.87 1.56 -1.95
C VAL A 106 13.31 2.04 -1.76
N SER A 107 13.57 2.74 -0.67
CA SER A 107 14.90 3.19 -0.27
C SER A 107 15.07 3.15 1.25
N LYS A 108 16.26 3.42 1.75
CA LYS A 108 16.56 3.53 3.19
C LYS A 108 15.79 4.64 3.92
N ASN A 109 15.07 5.47 3.19
CA ASN A 109 14.18 6.50 3.75
C ASN A 109 12.72 6.06 3.79
N THR A 110 12.37 4.98 3.09
CA THR A 110 11.00 4.48 2.97
C THR A 110 10.53 3.83 4.26
N ILE A 111 9.32 4.17 4.70
CA ILE A 111 8.58 3.39 5.70
C ILE A 111 7.70 2.39 4.95
N THR A 112 7.65 1.15 5.39
CA THR A 112 6.79 0.12 4.78
C THR A 112 5.81 -0.41 5.80
N MET A 113 4.52 -0.42 5.46
CA MET A 113 3.47 -1.14 6.16
C MET A 113 3.12 -2.36 5.34
N LEU A 114 3.20 -3.56 5.94
CA LEU A 114 3.02 -4.82 5.23
C LEU A 114 1.91 -5.65 5.85
N ASN A 115 0.94 -6.05 5.04
CA ASN A 115 -0.01 -7.09 5.42
C ASN A 115 0.69 -8.45 5.37
N LEU A 116 0.58 -9.23 6.46
CA LEU A 116 1.21 -10.55 6.59
C LEU A 116 0.40 -11.68 5.94
N LYS A 117 -0.67 -11.38 5.24
CA LYS A 117 -1.44 -12.39 4.53
C LYS A 117 -1.24 -12.25 3.03
N ALA A 118 -0.62 -13.26 2.42
CA ALA A 118 -0.55 -13.39 0.98
C ALA A 118 -1.93 -13.82 0.45
N SER A 119 -2.37 -13.17 -0.63
CA SER A 119 -3.56 -13.60 -1.37
C SER A 119 -3.15 -14.69 -2.36
N THR A 120 -4.07 -15.60 -2.67
CA THR A 120 -3.89 -16.59 -3.73
C THR A 120 -3.67 -15.88 -5.07
N SER A 121 -2.45 -15.83 -5.56
CA SER A 121 -2.13 -15.33 -6.89
C SER A 121 -2.40 -16.39 -7.96
N GLY A 122 -2.49 -15.98 -9.23
CA GLY A 122 -2.68 -16.92 -10.34
C GLY A 122 -1.62 -18.03 -10.45
N GLN A 123 -0.47 -17.91 -9.79
CA GLN A 123 0.57 -18.94 -9.74
C GLN A 123 0.18 -20.19 -8.92
N ILE A 124 -0.76 -20.06 -7.96
CA ILE A 124 -1.27 -21.19 -7.18
C ILE A 124 -2.19 -22.10 -8.00
N ILE A 125 -2.62 -21.67 -9.17
CA ILE A 125 -3.46 -22.50 -10.06
C ILE A 125 -2.65 -23.70 -10.59
N ASP A 126 -1.34 -23.53 -10.77
CA ASP A 126 -0.45 -24.56 -11.31
C ASP A 126 0.19 -25.46 -10.23
N ASP A 127 0.33 -24.94 -8.99
CA ASP A 127 0.92 -25.70 -7.87
C ASP A 127 0.11 -25.43 -6.58
N ARG A 128 -0.67 -26.41 -6.17
CA ARG A 128 -1.53 -26.33 -4.98
C ARG A 128 -0.77 -26.28 -3.65
N ASP A 129 0.47 -26.74 -3.64
CA ASP A 129 1.32 -26.84 -2.45
C ASP A 129 2.28 -25.63 -2.34
N TRP A 130 2.20 -24.68 -3.29
CA TRP A 130 3.05 -23.50 -3.28
C TRP A 130 2.61 -22.51 -2.19
N GLU A 131 3.50 -22.24 -1.26
CA GLU A 131 3.32 -21.19 -0.26
C GLU A 131 4.35 -20.08 -0.44
N PHE A 132 3.87 -18.83 -0.36
CA PHE A 132 4.75 -17.66 -0.41
C PHE A 132 5.49 -17.46 0.92
N ASP A 133 6.82 -17.37 0.88
CA ASP A 133 7.64 -17.12 2.07
C ASP A 133 7.50 -15.65 2.54
N ILE A 134 6.52 -15.42 3.43
CA ILE A 134 6.25 -14.11 4.02
C ILE A 134 7.43 -13.64 4.88
N ALA A 135 8.14 -14.53 5.54
CA ALA A 135 9.28 -14.19 6.39
C ALA A 135 10.46 -13.67 5.53
N ALA A 136 10.72 -14.31 4.39
CA ALA A 136 11.72 -13.83 3.43
C ALA A 136 11.34 -12.46 2.86
N ALA A 137 10.06 -12.24 2.53
CA ALA A 137 9.55 -10.97 2.05
C ALA A 137 9.75 -9.85 3.07
N GLU A 138 9.38 -10.10 4.32
CA GLU A 138 9.57 -9.16 5.42
C GLU A 138 11.05 -8.83 5.65
N LYS A 139 11.92 -9.85 5.61
CA LYS A 139 13.37 -9.68 5.73
C LYS A 139 13.93 -8.82 4.59
N LEU A 140 13.48 -9.06 3.36
CA LEU A 140 13.89 -8.27 2.19
C LEU A 140 13.49 -6.80 2.36
N LEU A 141 12.25 -6.52 2.75
CA LEU A 141 11.78 -5.16 3.00
C LEU A 141 12.53 -4.49 4.15
N LYS A 142 12.80 -5.18 5.26
CA LYS A 142 13.62 -4.68 6.37
C LYS A 142 15.04 -4.31 5.92
N LYS A 143 15.60 -5.08 4.99
CA LYS A 143 16.93 -4.80 4.42
C LYS A 143 16.95 -3.50 3.60
N HIS A 144 15.87 -3.12 2.93
CA HIS A 144 15.84 -1.99 1.98
C HIS A 144 15.08 -0.76 2.50
N SER A 145 14.18 -0.91 3.46
CA SER A 145 13.40 0.17 4.05
C SER A 145 14.07 0.76 5.30
N LYS A 146 13.65 1.94 5.69
CA LYS A 146 14.01 2.56 6.98
C LYS A 146 13.34 1.84 8.15
N LYS A 147 12.08 1.50 7.98
CA LYS A 147 11.25 0.82 8.97
C LYS A 147 10.20 -0.02 8.28
N VAL A 148 9.98 -1.22 8.78
CA VAL A 148 8.86 -2.08 8.36
C VAL A 148 7.95 -2.29 9.56
N GLN A 149 6.65 -2.08 9.35
CA GLN A 149 5.59 -2.43 10.29
C GLN A 149 4.71 -3.47 9.61
N SER A 150 4.67 -4.67 10.14
CA SER A 150 3.91 -5.78 9.60
C SER A 150 2.80 -6.19 10.55
N PHE A 151 1.62 -6.47 10.03
CA PHE A 151 0.45 -6.93 10.78
C PHE A 151 -0.52 -7.65 9.85
N ASN A 152 -1.38 -8.47 10.42
CA ASN A 152 -2.40 -9.17 9.64
C ASN A 152 -3.65 -8.29 9.47
N ALA A 153 -3.65 -7.40 8.49
CA ALA A 153 -4.76 -6.50 8.19
C ALA A 153 -6.03 -7.27 7.81
N THR A 154 -5.88 -8.40 7.13
CA THR A 154 -7.00 -9.23 6.68
C THR A 154 -7.80 -9.78 7.86
N ASP A 155 -7.15 -10.25 8.91
CA ASP A 155 -7.83 -10.74 10.11
C ASP A 155 -8.50 -9.61 10.90
N TYR A 156 -7.90 -8.43 10.92
CA TYR A 156 -8.53 -7.24 11.48
C TYR A 156 -9.81 -6.86 10.71
N ALA A 157 -9.75 -6.83 9.37
CA ALA A 157 -10.90 -6.54 8.54
C ALA A 157 -12.03 -7.56 8.78
N LYS A 158 -11.71 -8.86 8.83
CA LYS A 158 -12.67 -9.92 9.15
C LYS A 158 -13.38 -9.71 10.49
N LYS A 159 -12.63 -9.36 11.53
CA LYS A 159 -13.18 -9.13 12.88
C LYS A 159 -14.12 -7.92 12.92
N LEU A 160 -13.86 -6.88 12.12
CA LEU A 160 -14.63 -5.64 12.13
C LEU A 160 -15.85 -5.69 11.21
N THR A 161 -15.74 -6.32 10.05
CA THR A 161 -16.75 -6.23 8.98
C THR A 161 -17.42 -7.58 8.68
N GLY A 162 -16.86 -8.68 9.17
CA GLY A 162 -17.28 -10.05 8.77
C GLY A 162 -16.75 -10.48 7.39
N TYR A 163 -16.07 -9.59 6.65
CA TYR A 163 -15.56 -9.85 5.30
C TYR A 163 -14.04 -9.70 5.24
N SER A 164 -13.37 -10.56 4.44
CA SER A 164 -11.91 -10.54 4.27
C SER A 164 -11.43 -9.66 3.11
N LEU A 165 -12.34 -9.12 2.30
CA LEU A 165 -12.03 -8.47 1.03
C LEU A 165 -11.84 -6.95 1.11
N MET A 166 -12.00 -6.36 2.28
CA MET A 166 -11.71 -4.94 2.48
C MET A 166 -10.54 -4.81 3.47
N VAL A 167 -9.39 -4.64 2.93
CA VAL A 167 -8.20 -4.23 3.69
C VAL A 167 -8.18 -2.72 3.80
#